data_6455ffedad7ac7342bfdb42d87de2a33
#
_entry.id   6455ffedad7ac7342bfdb42d87de2a33
#
_cell.length_a   1.000
_cell.length_b   1.000
_cell.length_c   1.000
_cell.angle_alpha   90.00
_cell.angle_beta   90.00
_cell.angle_gamma   90.00
#
_symmetry.space_group_name_H-M   'P 1'
#
loop_
_entity.id
_entity.type
_entity.pdbx_description
1 polymer ?
#
loop_
_entity_poly.entity_id
_entity_poly.type
_entity_poly.pdbx_seq_one_letter_code
_entity_poly.pdbx_strand_id
1 'polypeptide(L)'
;MRKFFFLFFLLISSSYSFAQKQVYELRTYELEFFRSGDVLHNYLKDALIPALNRQGIDPIGAFEETSESLPKKIYVLIPYKNIQTFLDSKELIEKDQKFLADAKEYINASETIIPFNNYTTNLIKSSKGFPEIKVPNENAQLFELRIYNSHNEDALRRKVKMFDDSEFGIFVDVDLPMVFFGSDIAGTHMPSLTYLLAFKDIDHHKQAWSKFGQHPEWIRITKLEEYANAMNDITRVFLKPLSYSQL
;
A
#
# COMPACT_ATOMS: atom_id res chain seq x y z
N MET A 1 53.42 30.47 -34.19
CA MET A 1 52.80 29.99 -32.92
C MET A 1 51.31 29.69 -33.18
N ARG A 2 50.94 28.42 -33.32
CA ARG A 2 49.55 27.96 -33.55
C ARG A 2 48.91 27.72 -32.19
N LYS A 3 47.89 28.50 -31.85
CA LYS A 3 47.08 28.31 -30.64
C LYS A 3 46.03 27.20 -30.93
N PHE A 4 46.15 26.04 -30.28
CA PHE A 4 45.12 25.02 -30.26
C PHE A 4 44.04 25.42 -29.22
N PHE A 5 42.82 25.66 -29.67
CA PHE A 5 41.64 25.80 -28.82
C PHE A 5 41.06 24.42 -28.59
N PHE A 6 41.17 23.90 -27.36
CA PHE A 6 40.45 22.68 -26.93
C PHE A 6 39.01 23.09 -26.54
N LEU A 7 38.06 22.72 -27.36
CA LEU A 7 36.65 22.84 -27.05
C LEU A 7 36.23 21.65 -26.14
N PHE A 8 36.02 21.92 -24.85
CA PHE A 8 35.54 20.92 -23.91
C PHE A 8 34.01 20.79 -24.08
N PHE A 9 33.54 19.75 -24.75
CA PHE A 9 32.10 19.45 -24.86
C PHE A 9 31.67 18.79 -23.53
N LEU A 10 31.00 19.55 -22.66
CA LEU A 10 30.33 19.02 -21.48
C LEU A 10 29.05 18.29 -21.95
N LEU A 11 29.11 16.97 -22.07
CA LEU A 11 27.93 16.13 -22.24
C LEU A 11 27.14 16.14 -20.92
N ILE A 12 26.12 16.99 -20.82
CA ILE A 12 25.11 16.91 -19.78
C ILE A 12 24.22 15.70 -20.12
N SER A 13 24.55 14.55 -19.58
CA SER A 13 23.63 13.41 -19.56
C SER A 13 22.49 13.71 -18.60
N SER A 14 21.37 14.22 -19.13
CA SER A 14 20.12 14.27 -18.40
C SER A 14 19.64 12.86 -18.15
N SER A 15 19.93 12.35 -16.96
CA SER A 15 19.34 11.09 -16.47
C SER A 15 17.84 11.33 -16.29
N TYR A 16 17.05 10.87 -17.26
CA TYR A 16 15.61 10.74 -17.06
C TYR A 16 15.40 9.65 -15.98
N SER A 17 15.28 10.07 -14.74
CA SER A 17 14.84 9.18 -13.66
C SER A 17 13.36 8.89 -13.90
N PHE A 18 13.06 7.78 -14.58
CA PHE A 18 11.73 7.23 -14.52
C PHE A 18 11.50 6.82 -13.08
N ALA A 19 10.47 7.39 -12.44
CA ALA A 19 10.07 6.97 -11.11
C ALA A 19 9.89 5.44 -11.11
N GLN A 20 10.72 4.77 -10.33
CA GLN A 20 10.71 3.30 -10.28
C GLN A 20 9.43 2.88 -9.57
N LYS A 21 8.60 2.07 -10.25
CA LYS A 21 7.35 1.57 -9.70
C LYS A 21 7.62 0.69 -8.49
N GLN A 22 7.07 1.09 -7.34
CA GLN A 22 7.13 0.30 -6.12
C GLN A 22 6.29 -0.97 -6.22
N VAL A 23 6.67 -1.96 -5.41
CA VAL A 23 5.87 -3.14 -5.10
C VAL A 23 5.49 -3.09 -3.62
N TYR A 24 4.24 -3.29 -3.33
CA TYR A 24 3.74 -3.33 -1.96
C TYR A 24 3.43 -4.77 -1.56
N GLU A 25 3.75 -5.13 -0.33
CA GLU A 25 3.23 -6.30 0.33
C GLU A 25 2.15 -5.84 1.32
N LEU A 26 0.91 -6.28 1.11
CA LEU A 26 -0.17 -6.09 2.06
C LEU A 26 -0.43 -7.41 2.79
N ARG A 27 0.03 -7.50 4.04
CA ARG A 27 -0.23 -8.65 4.92
C ARG A 27 -1.51 -8.43 5.70
N THR A 28 -2.32 -9.49 5.83
CA THR A 28 -3.52 -9.50 6.66
C THR A 28 -3.45 -10.65 7.64
N TYR A 29 -3.40 -10.34 8.93
CA TYR A 29 -3.44 -11.30 10.04
C TYR A 29 -4.86 -11.34 10.59
N GLU A 30 -5.48 -12.52 10.63
CA GLU A 30 -6.79 -12.73 11.25
C GLU A 30 -6.60 -13.31 12.65
N LEU A 31 -6.96 -12.50 13.69
CA LEU A 31 -6.69 -12.85 15.08
C LEU A 31 -7.74 -13.82 15.62
N GLU A 32 -7.29 -14.90 16.23
CA GLU A 32 -8.15 -15.85 16.93
C GLU A 32 -8.84 -15.18 18.13
N PHE A 33 -10.14 -15.38 18.28
CA PHE A 33 -10.99 -14.62 19.20
C PHE A 33 -10.56 -14.68 20.67
N PHE A 34 -10.04 -15.83 21.12
CA PHE A 34 -9.64 -16.02 22.52
C PHE A 34 -8.13 -15.92 22.78
N ARG A 35 -7.36 -15.44 21.80
CA ARG A 35 -5.91 -15.28 21.95
C ARG A 35 -5.53 -13.80 22.06
N SER A 36 -4.58 -13.49 22.96
CA SER A 36 -4.03 -12.14 23.03
C SER A 36 -3.25 -11.81 21.76
N GLY A 37 -3.44 -10.60 21.21
CA GLY A 37 -2.66 -10.08 20.09
C GLY A 37 -1.26 -9.62 20.45
N ASP A 38 -0.88 -9.58 21.75
CA ASP A 38 0.32 -8.92 22.23
C ASP A 38 1.59 -9.44 21.58
N VAL A 39 1.74 -10.74 21.42
CA VAL A 39 2.93 -11.35 20.82
C VAL A 39 3.10 -10.89 19.35
N LEU A 40 2.01 -10.72 18.60
CA LEU A 40 2.07 -10.18 17.24
C LEU A 40 2.38 -8.68 17.24
N HIS A 41 1.74 -7.91 18.11
CA HIS A 41 1.99 -6.46 18.22
C HIS A 41 3.44 -6.18 18.61
N ASN A 42 4.00 -6.89 19.60
CA ASN A 42 5.41 -6.77 20.00
C ASN A 42 6.34 -7.16 18.85
N TYR A 43 6.05 -8.27 18.15
CA TYR A 43 6.82 -8.69 16.99
C TYR A 43 6.84 -7.64 15.88
N LEU A 44 5.69 -7.08 15.52
CA LEU A 44 5.59 -6.06 14.48
C LEU A 44 6.35 -4.79 14.90
N LYS A 45 6.09 -4.30 16.13
CA LYS A 45 6.62 -3.05 16.65
C LYS A 45 8.12 -3.10 16.91
N ASP A 46 8.57 -4.14 17.60
CA ASP A 46 9.91 -4.17 18.19
C ASP A 46 10.93 -4.97 17.36
N ALA A 47 10.46 -5.85 16.44
CA ALA A 47 11.32 -6.68 15.63
C ALA A 47 11.17 -6.42 14.11
N LEU A 48 10.01 -6.69 13.52
CA LEU A 48 9.84 -6.70 12.05
C LEU A 48 10.02 -5.30 11.44
N ILE A 49 9.26 -4.30 11.91
CA ILE A 49 9.33 -2.94 11.36
C ILE A 49 10.73 -2.35 11.52
N PRO A 50 11.39 -2.42 12.69
CA PRO A 50 12.78 -1.96 12.83
C PRO A 50 13.77 -2.71 11.92
N ALA A 51 13.58 -4.00 11.68
CA ALA A 51 14.44 -4.77 10.79
C ALA A 51 14.29 -4.34 9.33
N LEU A 52 13.07 -4.11 8.87
CA LEU A 52 12.78 -3.60 7.52
C LEU A 52 13.33 -2.18 7.34
N ASN A 53 13.18 -1.31 8.35
CA ASN A 53 13.73 0.05 8.32
C ASN A 53 15.27 0.04 8.19
N ARG A 54 15.97 -0.90 8.84
CA ARG A 54 17.43 -1.08 8.65
C ARG A 54 17.82 -1.46 7.23
N GLN A 55 16.90 -2.01 6.45
CA GLN A 55 17.08 -2.30 5.03
C GLN A 55 16.70 -1.12 4.13
N GLY A 56 16.27 0.02 4.70
CA GLY A 56 15.77 1.17 3.95
C GLY A 56 14.36 0.94 3.36
N ILE A 57 13.56 0.07 4.00
CA ILE A 57 12.18 -0.21 3.64
C ILE A 57 11.29 0.55 4.64
N ASP A 58 10.81 1.70 4.23
CA ASP A 58 9.95 2.63 4.97
C ASP A 58 9.18 3.54 4.00
N PRO A 59 8.08 4.21 4.43
CA PRO A 59 7.37 4.00 5.70
C PRO A 59 6.49 2.74 5.67
N ILE A 60 6.39 2.03 6.80
CA ILE A 60 5.55 0.83 6.94
C ILE A 60 4.27 1.20 7.65
N GLY A 61 3.12 0.90 7.02
CA GLY A 61 1.80 1.05 7.62
C GLY A 61 1.41 -0.17 8.45
N ALA A 62 0.89 0.06 9.65
CA ALA A 62 0.30 -0.97 10.49
C ALA A 62 -1.06 -0.50 11.00
N PHE A 63 -2.10 -1.29 10.74
CA PHE A 63 -3.47 -0.86 10.97
C PHE A 63 -4.31 -1.98 11.57
N GLU A 64 -5.39 -1.61 12.28
CA GLU A 64 -6.46 -2.53 12.66
C GLU A 64 -7.81 -2.06 12.13
N GLU A 65 -8.76 -2.97 11.95
CA GLU A 65 -10.12 -2.65 11.56
C GLU A 65 -10.82 -1.85 12.65
N THR A 66 -11.61 -0.84 12.24
CA THR A 66 -12.45 -0.06 13.16
C THR A 66 -13.74 -0.79 13.53
N SER A 67 -14.10 -1.84 12.79
CA SER A 67 -15.31 -2.62 13.03
C SER A 67 -15.16 -3.54 14.26
N GLU A 68 -16.28 -3.88 14.89
CA GLU A 68 -16.34 -4.89 15.95
C GLU A 68 -16.51 -6.33 15.40
N SER A 69 -16.40 -6.49 14.09
CA SER A 69 -16.50 -7.81 13.43
C SER A 69 -15.37 -8.75 13.87
N LEU A 70 -15.68 -10.03 13.92
CA LEU A 70 -14.72 -11.09 14.22
C LEU A 70 -14.52 -11.98 12.97
N PRO A 71 -13.32 -12.48 12.73
CA PRO A 71 -12.07 -12.23 13.48
C PRO A 71 -11.55 -10.80 13.31
N LYS A 72 -10.94 -10.24 14.34
CA LYS A 72 -10.19 -8.98 14.24
C LYS A 72 -9.04 -9.13 13.27
N LYS A 73 -8.77 -8.09 12.48
CA LYS A 73 -7.70 -8.13 11.47
C LYS A 73 -6.68 -7.02 11.67
N ILE A 74 -5.42 -7.40 11.53
CA ILE A 74 -4.27 -6.49 11.48
C ILE A 74 -3.74 -6.47 10.05
N TYR A 75 -3.59 -5.28 9.49
CA TYR A 75 -3.04 -5.06 8.15
C TYR A 75 -1.66 -4.43 8.27
N VAL A 76 -0.70 -4.96 7.52
CA VAL A 76 0.66 -4.40 7.44
C VAL A 76 0.99 -4.13 5.98
N LEU A 77 1.18 -2.85 5.65
CA LEU A 77 1.55 -2.37 4.32
C LEU A 77 3.05 -2.09 4.28
N ILE A 78 3.78 -2.81 3.45
CA ILE A 78 5.23 -2.72 3.34
C ILE A 78 5.60 -2.30 1.91
N PRO A 79 6.21 -1.11 1.70
CA PRO A 79 6.63 -0.64 0.39
C PRO A 79 8.05 -1.15 0.06
N TYR A 80 8.17 -1.88 -1.01
CA TYR A 80 9.46 -2.28 -1.56
C TYR A 80 9.77 -1.47 -2.82
N LYS A 81 11.02 -1.11 -3.00
CA LYS A 81 11.48 -0.37 -4.19
C LYS A 81 11.15 -1.10 -5.50
N ASN A 82 11.19 -2.43 -5.47
CA ASN A 82 10.81 -3.31 -6.58
C ASN A 82 10.67 -4.75 -6.07
N ILE A 83 10.30 -5.68 -6.96
CA ILE A 83 10.13 -7.11 -6.63
C ILE A 83 11.42 -7.77 -6.13
N GLN A 84 12.58 -7.37 -6.65
CA GLN A 84 13.87 -7.94 -6.21
C GLN A 84 14.13 -7.53 -4.75
N THR A 85 13.89 -6.27 -4.38
CA THR A 85 14.02 -5.80 -2.99
C THR A 85 13.12 -6.59 -2.04
N PHE A 86 11.89 -6.96 -2.47
CA PHE A 86 11.00 -7.83 -1.69
C PHE A 86 11.63 -9.22 -1.48
N LEU A 87 12.19 -9.82 -2.50
CA LEU A 87 12.83 -11.16 -2.41
C LEU A 87 14.07 -11.10 -1.51
N ASP A 88 14.96 -10.14 -1.76
CA ASP A 88 16.20 -9.97 -1.00
C ASP A 88 15.92 -9.69 0.48
N SER A 89 14.87 -8.93 0.78
CA SER A 89 14.49 -8.59 2.15
C SER A 89 14.16 -9.81 3.01
N LYS A 90 13.56 -10.85 2.42
CA LYS A 90 13.26 -12.11 3.12
C LYS A 90 14.56 -12.79 3.60
N GLU A 91 15.56 -12.88 2.72
CA GLU A 91 16.84 -13.47 3.05
C GLU A 91 17.67 -12.63 4.04
N LEU A 92 17.56 -11.29 3.93
CA LEU A 92 18.27 -10.36 4.83
C LEU A 92 17.73 -10.43 6.25
N ILE A 93 16.41 -10.55 6.42
CA ILE A 93 15.78 -10.70 7.75
C ILE A 93 16.26 -11.97 8.44
N GLU A 94 16.35 -13.10 7.73
CA GLU A 94 16.81 -14.37 8.30
C GLU A 94 18.26 -14.32 8.82
N LYS A 95 19.07 -13.40 8.31
CA LYS A 95 20.47 -13.20 8.67
C LYS A 95 20.71 -12.07 9.68
N ASP A 96 19.67 -11.27 9.96
CA ASP A 96 19.75 -10.11 10.87
C ASP A 96 19.74 -10.58 12.33
N GLN A 97 20.92 -10.58 12.98
CA GLN A 97 21.07 -11.04 14.36
C GLN A 97 20.26 -10.21 15.37
N LYS A 98 20.08 -8.91 15.09
CA LYS A 98 19.26 -8.04 15.95
C LYS A 98 17.79 -8.42 15.82
N PHE A 99 17.30 -8.63 14.60
CA PHE A 99 15.93 -9.10 14.38
C PHE A 99 15.69 -10.45 15.09
N LEU A 100 16.60 -11.41 14.93
CA LEU A 100 16.46 -12.73 15.59
C LEU A 100 16.41 -12.63 17.11
N ALA A 101 17.17 -11.69 17.70
CA ALA A 101 17.14 -11.44 19.13
C ALA A 101 15.82 -10.77 19.57
N ASP A 102 15.39 -9.73 18.85
CA ASP A 102 14.17 -8.96 19.15
C ASP A 102 12.89 -9.79 18.90
N ALA A 103 12.90 -10.67 17.88
CA ALA A 103 11.78 -11.53 17.50
C ALA A 103 11.69 -12.83 18.33
N LYS A 104 12.59 -13.04 19.31
CA LYS A 104 12.74 -14.33 20.01
C LYS A 104 11.44 -14.84 20.65
N GLU A 105 10.66 -13.96 21.24
CA GLU A 105 9.37 -14.32 21.85
C GLU A 105 8.41 -14.88 20.79
N TYR A 106 8.27 -14.17 19.69
CA TYR A 106 7.42 -14.57 18.56
C TYR A 106 7.89 -15.88 17.90
N ILE A 107 9.21 -16.01 17.64
CA ILE A 107 9.79 -17.20 16.97
C ILE A 107 9.61 -18.45 17.83
N ASN A 108 9.74 -18.34 19.16
CA ASN A 108 9.63 -19.48 20.09
C ASN A 108 8.23 -19.65 20.69
N ALA A 109 7.27 -18.81 20.29
CA ALA A 109 5.90 -18.93 20.78
C ALA A 109 5.29 -20.26 20.34
N SER A 110 4.56 -20.92 21.25
CA SER A 110 3.79 -22.12 20.89
C SER A 110 2.58 -21.77 20.02
N GLU A 111 2.04 -22.74 19.32
CA GLU A 111 0.83 -22.59 18.52
C GLU A 111 -0.36 -22.04 19.31
N THR A 112 -0.41 -22.27 20.62
CA THR A 112 -1.47 -21.78 21.50
C THR A 112 -1.31 -20.31 21.91
N ILE A 113 -0.11 -19.72 21.74
CA ILE A 113 0.22 -18.34 22.06
C ILE A 113 0.14 -17.45 20.81
N ILE A 114 0.53 -17.96 19.64
CA ILE A 114 0.40 -17.23 18.38
C ILE A 114 -1.08 -16.88 18.15
N PRO A 115 -1.43 -15.59 17.95
CA PRO A 115 -2.83 -15.16 17.91
C PRO A 115 -3.53 -15.41 16.56
N PHE A 116 -2.89 -16.05 15.61
CA PHE A 116 -3.43 -16.37 14.28
C PHE A 116 -2.94 -17.73 13.80
N ASN A 117 -3.69 -18.39 12.93
CA ASN A 117 -3.28 -19.67 12.33
C ASN A 117 -2.42 -19.46 11.08
N ASN A 118 -2.75 -18.45 10.31
CA ASN A 118 -1.99 -18.02 9.13
C ASN A 118 -2.24 -16.51 8.86
N TYR A 119 -1.46 -15.96 7.97
CA TYR A 119 -1.75 -14.65 7.39
C TYR A 119 -1.76 -14.76 5.87
N THR A 120 -2.52 -13.91 5.24
CA THR A 120 -2.49 -13.76 3.78
C THR A 120 -1.57 -12.62 3.39
N THR A 121 -1.05 -12.68 2.16
CA THR A 121 -0.30 -11.57 1.59
C THR A 121 -0.73 -11.32 0.15
N ASN A 122 -0.88 -10.05 -0.20
CA ASN A 122 -1.04 -9.59 -1.57
C ASN A 122 0.21 -8.83 -1.98
N LEU A 123 0.77 -9.18 -3.14
CA LEU A 123 1.82 -8.40 -3.79
C LEU A 123 1.20 -7.50 -4.85
N ILE A 124 1.40 -6.20 -4.70
CA ILE A 124 0.72 -5.16 -5.45
C ILE A 124 1.77 -4.32 -6.16
N LYS A 125 1.63 -4.15 -7.48
CA LYS A 125 2.50 -3.29 -8.28
C LYS A 125 1.86 -1.93 -8.47
N SER A 126 2.57 -0.86 -8.12
CA SER A 126 2.11 0.51 -8.32
C SER A 126 1.81 0.84 -9.78
N SER A 127 0.89 1.78 -10.02
CA SER A 127 0.57 2.25 -11.38
C SER A 127 1.55 3.33 -11.86
N LYS A 128 1.37 3.77 -13.11
CA LYS A 128 2.16 4.87 -13.67
C LYS A 128 1.81 6.21 -13.02
N GLY A 129 0.52 6.45 -12.77
CA GLY A 129 0.03 7.70 -12.21
C GLY A 129 0.23 7.81 -10.70
N PHE A 130 0.49 6.68 -10.02
CA PHE A 130 0.78 6.64 -8.58
C PHE A 130 1.95 5.66 -8.31
N PRO A 131 3.20 6.06 -8.63
CA PRO A 131 4.34 5.15 -8.68
C PRO A 131 4.91 4.76 -7.31
N GLU A 132 4.63 5.54 -6.26
CA GLU A 132 5.22 5.37 -4.93
C GLU A 132 4.23 5.72 -3.81
N ILE A 133 4.47 5.18 -2.62
CA ILE A 133 3.69 5.46 -1.42
C ILE A 133 3.83 6.93 -1.02
N LYS A 134 2.74 7.52 -0.51
CA LYS A 134 2.74 8.88 0.06
C LYS A 134 2.40 8.82 1.53
N VAL A 135 3.21 9.50 2.33
CA VAL A 135 2.92 9.68 3.76
C VAL A 135 1.72 10.61 3.89
N PRO A 136 0.65 10.20 4.58
CA PRO A 136 -0.51 11.06 4.79
C PRO A 136 -0.20 12.21 5.75
N ASN A 137 -1.14 13.16 5.86
CA ASN A 137 -1.06 14.20 6.86
C ASN A 137 -1.03 13.58 8.28
N GLU A 138 -0.24 14.13 9.19
CA GLU A 138 -0.12 13.68 10.59
C GLU A 138 -1.46 13.63 11.37
N ASN A 139 -2.47 14.36 10.91
CA ASN A 139 -3.81 14.35 11.47
C ASN A 139 -4.70 13.22 10.93
N ALA A 140 -4.20 12.34 10.08
CA ALA A 140 -4.97 11.23 9.56
C ALA A 140 -5.21 10.19 10.66
N GLN A 141 -6.49 9.93 10.96
CA GLN A 141 -6.91 8.98 11.99
C GLN A 141 -7.82 7.87 11.46
N LEU A 142 -8.36 8.05 10.25
CA LEU A 142 -9.23 7.10 9.59
C LEU A 142 -8.66 6.78 8.21
N PHE A 143 -8.47 5.49 7.96
CA PHE A 143 -8.03 5.00 6.65
C PHE A 143 -9.13 4.17 6.00
N GLU A 144 -9.24 4.21 4.69
CA GLU A 144 -10.13 3.36 3.91
C GLU A 144 -9.33 2.54 2.92
N LEU A 145 -9.21 1.24 3.18
CA LEU A 145 -8.66 0.27 2.25
C LEU A 145 -9.76 -0.15 1.27
N ARG A 146 -9.47 -0.06 -0.02
CA ARG A 146 -10.40 -0.45 -1.08
C ARG A 146 -9.76 -1.45 -2.01
N ILE A 147 -10.48 -2.53 -2.28
CA ILE A 147 -10.09 -3.58 -3.22
C ILE A 147 -11.19 -3.64 -4.28
N TYR A 148 -10.81 -3.47 -5.53
CA TYR A 148 -11.71 -3.52 -6.68
C TYR A 148 -11.43 -4.77 -7.50
N ASN A 149 -12.36 -5.69 -7.51
CA ASN A 149 -12.26 -6.88 -8.34
C ASN A 149 -12.76 -6.58 -9.76
N SER A 150 -12.09 -7.15 -10.73
CA SER A 150 -12.48 -7.11 -12.14
C SER A 150 -12.74 -8.54 -12.62
N HIS A 151 -13.62 -8.70 -13.59
CA HIS A 151 -13.99 -10.03 -14.09
C HIS A 151 -12.93 -10.67 -15.00
N ASN A 152 -11.95 -9.89 -15.49
CA ASN A 152 -10.77 -10.35 -16.21
C ASN A 152 -9.67 -9.27 -16.24
N GLU A 153 -8.51 -9.61 -16.78
CA GLU A 153 -7.32 -8.75 -16.83
C GLU A 153 -7.51 -7.51 -17.71
N ASP A 154 -8.31 -7.60 -18.78
CA ASP A 154 -8.61 -6.43 -19.62
C ASP A 154 -9.49 -5.42 -18.88
N ALA A 155 -10.51 -5.89 -18.18
CA ALA A 155 -11.33 -5.04 -17.31
C ALA A 155 -10.48 -4.33 -16.25
N LEU A 156 -9.58 -5.06 -15.59
CA LEU A 156 -8.61 -4.48 -14.65
C LEU A 156 -7.71 -3.43 -15.31
N ARG A 157 -7.15 -3.74 -16.48
CA ARG A 157 -6.31 -2.80 -17.25
C ARG A 157 -7.05 -1.51 -17.57
N ARG A 158 -8.33 -1.61 -18.00
CA ARG A 158 -9.18 -0.43 -18.30
C ARG A 158 -9.48 0.37 -17.03
N LYS A 159 -9.71 -0.30 -15.89
CA LYS A 159 -9.95 0.39 -14.61
C LYS A 159 -8.70 1.12 -14.12
N VAL A 160 -7.53 0.50 -14.21
CA VAL A 160 -6.25 1.17 -13.88
C VAL A 160 -5.99 2.35 -14.80
N LYS A 161 -6.27 2.21 -16.10
CA LYS A 161 -6.17 3.32 -17.06
C LYS A 161 -7.09 4.49 -16.68
N MET A 162 -8.32 4.22 -16.26
CA MET A 162 -9.26 5.24 -15.79
C MET A 162 -8.70 6.04 -14.61
N PHE A 163 -8.04 5.38 -13.65
CA PHE A 163 -7.33 6.03 -12.57
C PHE A 163 -6.16 6.87 -13.08
N ASP A 164 -5.28 6.28 -13.88
CA ASP A 164 -4.08 6.95 -14.41
C ASP A 164 -4.41 8.17 -15.28
N ASP A 165 -5.51 8.12 -16.04
CA ASP A 165 -5.89 9.20 -16.96
C ASP A 165 -6.72 10.31 -16.30
N SER A 166 -7.53 10.01 -15.28
CA SER A 166 -8.50 10.97 -14.74
C SER A 166 -8.71 10.89 -13.23
N GLU A 167 -8.92 9.71 -12.62
CA GLU A 167 -9.39 9.63 -11.24
C GLU A 167 -8.38 10.21 -10.24
N PHE A 168 -7.07 10.07 -10.46
CA PHE A 168 -6.07 10.67 -9.56
C PHE A 168 -6.17 12.20 -9.52
N GLY A 169 -6.47 12.84 -10.66
CA GLY A 169 -6.73 14.28 -10.70
C GLY A 169 -7.97 14.66 -9.92
N ILE A 170 -9.06 13.93 -10.12
CA ILE A 170 -10.32 14.16 -9.38
C ILE A 170 -10.10 13.98 -7.87
N PHE A 171 -9.33 12.96 -7.45
CA PHE A 171 -9.04 12.72 -6.02
C PHE A 171 -8.33 13.91 -5.38
N VAL A 172 -7.39 14.54 -6.10
CA VAL A 172 -6.72 15.76 -5.64
C VAL A 172 -7.72 16.92 -5.50
N ASP A 173 -8.58 17.10 -6.51
CA ASP A 173 -9.55 18.23 -6.54
C ASP A 173 -10.60 18.16 -5.43
N VAL A 174 -10.94 16.96 -4.97
CA VAL A 174 -12.00 16.75 -3.97
C VAL A 174 -11.49 16.40 -2.57
N ASP A 175 -10.17 16.42 -2.37
CA ASP A 175 -9.52 16.07 -1.10
C ASP A 175 -9.79 14.60 -0.67
N LEU A 176 -9.51 13.67 -1.60
CA LEU A 176 -9.41 12.22 -1.34
C LEU A 176 -7.93 11.83 -1.27
N PRO A 177 -7.27 11.97 -0.09
CA PRO A 177 -5.82 11.81 0.01
C PRO A 177 -5.44 10.33 -0.08
N MET A 178 -4.77 9.97 -1.17
CA MET A 178 -4.33 8.61 -1.45
C MET A 178 -2.94 8.35 -0.87
N VAL A 179 -2.78 7.18 -0.23
CA VAL A 179 -1.53 6.71 0.38
C VAL A 179 -0.77 5.80 -0.58
N PHE A 180 -1.43 4.79 -1.14
CA PHE A 180 -0.87 3.93 -2.19
C PHE A 180 -1.96 3.47 -3.16
N PHE A 181 -1.53 3.05 -4.35
CA PHE A 181 -2.39 2.44 -5.37
C PHE A 181 -1.60 1.43 -6.20
N GLY A 182 -2.24 0.32 -6.55
CA GLY A 182 -1.64 -0.62 -7.48
C GLY A 182 -2.55 -1.78 -7.86
N SER A 183 -2.05 -2.61 -8.78
CA SER A 183 -2.71 -3.86 -9.22
C SER A 183 -2.03 -5.05 -8.58
N ASP A 184 -2.81 -6.02 -8.14
CA ASP A 184 -2.29 -7.26 -7.60
C ASP A 184 -1.53 -8.04 -8.68
N ILE A 185 -0.30 -8.46 -8.37
CA ILE A 185 0.51 -9.39 -9.18
C ILE A 185 0.47 -10.80 -8.63
N ALA A 186 0.15 -10.94 -7.35
CA ALA A 186 -0.15 -12.19 -6.66
C ALA A 186 -0.98 -11.89 -5.42
N GLY A 187 -2.04 -12.65 -5.16
CA GLY A 187 -2.90 -12.42 -4.01
C GLY A 187 -4.13 -13.31 -3.98
N THR A 188 -5.01 -13.06 -3.03
CA THR A 188 -6.18 -13.90 -2.74
C THR A 188 -7.39 -13.63 -3.65
N HIS A 189 -7.45 -12.45 -4.26
CA HIS A 189 -8.58 -11.99 -5.08
C HIS A 189 -8.08 -11.35 -6.38
N MET A 190 -7.88 -12.15 -7.42
CA MET A 190 -7.37 -11.68 -8.70
C MET A 190 -8.38 -11.92 -9.83
N PRO A 191 -8.42 -11.06 -10.84
CA PRO A 191 -7.66 -9.82 -11.01
C PRO A 191 -8.25 -8.65 -10.21
N SER A 192 -7.41 -7.87 -9.54
CA SER A 192 -7.84 -6.78 -8.68
C SER A 192 -6.85 -5.61 -8.65
N LEU A 193 -7.34 -4.45 -8.24
CA LEU A 193 -6.52 -3.33 -7.79
C LEU A 193 -6.84 -2.99 -6.34
N THR A 194 -5.83 -2.48 -5.63
CA THR A 194 -5.94 -2.14 -4.22
C THR A 194 -5.37 -0.75 -3.99
N TYR A 195 -6.04 0.04 -3.15
CA TYR A 195 -5.55 1.35 -2.74
C TYR A 195 -6.00 1.71 -1.33
N LEU A 196 -5.30 2.65 -0.72
CA LEU A 196 -5.55 3.15 0.62
C LEU A 196 -5.72 4.67 0.58
N LEU A 197 -6.77 5.16 1.21
CA LEU A 197 -7.03 6.57 1.45
C LEU A 197 -6.86 6.89 2.93
N ALA A 198 -6.48 8.14 3.23
CA ALA A 198 -6.29 8.61 4.60
C ALA A 198 -7.14 9.85 4.86
N PHE A 199 -7.90 9.86 5.94
CA PHE A 199 -8.81 10.93 6.31
C PHE A 199 -8.56 11.38 7.74
N LYS A 200 -8.86 12.64 8.03
CA LYS A 200 -8.87 13.12 9.40
C LYS A 200 -9.89 12.37 10.26
N ASP A 201 -11.10 12.23 9.73
CA ASP A 201 -12.25 11.61 10.41
C ASP A 201 -13.33 11.17 9.40
N ILE A 202 -14.43 10.64 9.91
CA ILE A 202 -15.55 10.16 9.09
C ILE A 202 -16.31 11.30 8.38
N ASP A 203 -16.28 12.50 8.90
CA ASP A 203 -16.97 13.64 8.27
C ASP A 203 -16.14 14.15 7.09
N HIS A 204 -14.82 14.23 7.20
CA HIS A 204 -13.93 14.47 6.07
C HIS A 204 -14.16 13.43 4.97
N HIS A 205 -14.17 12.14 5.31
CA HIS A 205 -14.45 11.04 4.38
C HIS A 205 -15.78 11.26 3.61
N LYS A 206 -16.88 11.51 4.33
CA LYS A 206 -18.21 11.71 3.71
C LYS A 206 -18.23 12.92 2.76
N GLN A 207 -17.62 14.03 3.16
CA GLN A 207 -17.58 15.25 2.36
C GLN A 207 -16.77 15.04 1.08
N ALA A 208 -15.60 14.42 1.16
CA ALA A 208 -14.74 14.17 0.01
C ALA A 208 -15.42 13.23 -1.01
N TRP A 209 -16.00 12.11 -0.56
CA TRP A 209 -16.75 11.21 -1.44
C TRP A 209 -18.03 11.85 -2.02
N SER A 210 -18.72 12.74 -1.29
CA SER A 210 -19.84 13.49 -1.83
C SER A 210 -19.42 14.43 -2.97
N LYS A 211 -18.29 15.14 -2.81
CA LYS A 211 -17.72 15.99 -3.86
C LYS A 211 -17.29 15.15 -5.08
N PHE A 212 -16.65 13.98 -4.84
CA PHE A 212 -16.24 13.06 -5.91
C PHE A 212 -17.42 12.64 -6.78
N GLY A 213 -18.53 12.20 -6.17
CA GLY A 213 -19.72 11.77 -6.91
C GLY A 213 -20.37 12.87 -7.76
N GLN A 214 -20.13 14.13 -7.43
CA GLN A 214 -20.67 15.32 -8.14
C GLN A 214 -19.64 15.94 -9.08
N HIS A 215 -18.41 15.45 -9.12
CA HIS A 215 -17.34 16.05 -9.93
C HIS A 215 -17.66 15.92 -11.43
N PRO A 216 -17.58 17.00 -12.22
CA PRO A 216 -17.97 16.97 -13.64
C PRO A 216 -17.18 15.94 -14.46
N GLU A 217 -15.88 15.83 -14.21
CA GLU A 217 -15.02 14.86 -14.91
C GLU A 217 -15.40 13.43 -14.52
N TRP A 218 -15.74 13.13 -13.25
CA TRP A 218 -16.26 11.84 -12.84
C TRP A 218 -17.52 11.47 -13.62
N ILE A 219 -18.51 12.40 -13.67
CA ILE A 219 -19.77 12.21 -14.39
C ILE A 219 -19.51 11.97 -15.90
N ARG A 220 -18.48 12.61 -16.46
CA ARG A 220 -18.09 12.44 -17.86
C ARG A 220 -17.49 11.05 -18.14
N ILE A 221 -16.46 10.67 -17.36
CA ILE A 221 -15.69 9.44 -17.61
C ILE A 221 -16.50 8.17 -17.34
N THR A 222 -17.44 8.18 -16.39
CA THR A 222 -18.33 7.04 -16.12
C THR A 222 -19.26 6.69 -17.27
N LYS A 223 -19.43 7.58 -18.26
CA LYS A 223 -20.25 7.37 -19.46
C LYS A 223 -19.44 6.86 -20.66
N LEU A 224 -18.12 6.79 -20.54
CA LEU A 224 -17.28 6.33 -21.64
C LEU A 224 -17.36 4.80 -21.76
N GLU A 225 -17.61 4.33 -22.96
CA GLU A 225 -17.69 2.89 -23.26
C GLU A 225 -16.39 2.16 -22.92
N GLU A 226 -15.25 2.83 -23.08
CA GLU A 226 -13.93 2.31 -22.72
C GLU A 226 -13.85 1.82 -21.27
N TYR A 227 -14.55 2.47 -20.34
CA TYR A 227 -14.53 2.15 -18.91
C TYR A 227 -15.76 1.36 -18.43
N ALA A 228 -16.68 1.04 -19.34
CA ALA A 228 -17.87 0.26 -18.99
C ALA A 228 -17.48 -1.15 -18.50
N ASN A 229 -18.19 -1.63 -17.47
CA ASN A 229 -18.00 -2.98 -16.91
C ASN A 229 -16.53 -3.30 -16.53
N ALA A 230 -15.76 -2.29 -16.10
CA ALA A 230 -14.36 -2.49 -15.75
C ALA A 230 -14.14 -3.02 -14.31
N MET A 231 -15.22 -3.12 -13.52
CA MET A 231 -15.20 -3.56 -12.13
C MET A 231 -16.52 -4.26 -11.81
N ASN A 232 -16.48 -5.34 -11.05
CA ASN A 232 -17.66 -6.13 -10.67
C ASN A 232 -17.93 -6.16 -9.16
N ASP A 233 -16.94 -5.85 -8.32
CA ASP A 233 -17.11 -5.84 -6.87
C ASP A 233 -16.15 -4.86 -6.18
N ILE A 234 -16.55 -4.35 -5.01
CA ILE A 234 -15.77 -3.45 -4.16
C ILE A 234 -15.79 -3.93 -2.73
N THR A 235 -14.64 -4.31 -2.22
CA THR A 235 -14.43 -4.47 -0.77
C THR A 235 -13.94 -3.15 -0.20
N ARG A 236 -14.53 -2.71 0.94
CA ARG A 236 -14.12 -1.53 1.69
C ARG A 236 -13.89 -1.89 3.14
N VAL A 237 -12.76 -1.48 3.69
CA VAL A 237 -12.41 -1.71 5.09
C VAL A 237 -11.96 -0.40 5.70
N PHE A 238 -12.60 0.00 6.81
CA PHE A 238 -12.16 1.14 7.59
C PHE A 238 -11.13 0.69 8.62
N LEU A 239 -10.02 1.42 8.65
CA LEU A 239 -8.85 1.11 9.45
C LEU A 239 -8.47 2.30 10.33
N LYS A 240 -7.87 2.03 11.47
CA LYS A 240 -7.16 3.00 12.29
C LYS A 240 -5.69 2.63 12.39
N PRO A 241 -4.76 3.60 12.40
CA PRO A 241 -3.35 3.31 12.52
C PRO A 241 -3.05 2.81 13.93
N LEU A 242 -2.18 1.81 14.02
CA LEU A 242 -1.61 1.37 15.29
C LEU A 242 -0.52 2.35 15.74
N SER A 243 -0.25 2.44 17.04
CA SER A 243 0.70 3.40 17.62
C SER A 243 2.13 3.32 17.08
N TYR A 244 2.47 2.22 16.44
CA TYR A 244 3.76 1.98 15.80
C TYR A 244 3.68 2.02 14.25
N SER A 245 2.54 2.40 13.68
CA SER A 245 2.43 2.69 12.25
C SER A 245 3.29 3.89 11.87
N GLN A 246 3.89 3.85 10.70
CA GLN A 246 4.67 4.96 10.14
C GLN A 246 3.87 5.77 9.10
N LEU A 247 2.60 5.44 8.96
CA LEU A 247 1.64 6.11 8.09
C LEU A 247 0.47 6.64 8.90
#